data_f01fb3e6f4d1ae0e3f7903bb12e2030d
#
_entry.id   f01fb3e6f4d1ae0e3f7903bb12e2030d
#
_cell.length_a   1.000
_cell.length_b   1.000
_cell.length_c   1.000
_cell.angle_alpha   90.00
_cell.angle_beta   90.00
_cell.angle_gamma   90.00
#
_symmetry.space_group_name_H-M   'P 1'
#
loop_
_entity.id
_entity.type
_entity.pdbx_description
1 polymer ?
#
loop_
_entity_poly.entity_id
_entity_poly.type
_entity_poly.pdbx_seq_one_letter_code
_entity_poly.pdbx_strand_id
1 'polypeptide(L)'
;TDDAAAIVYDEIQKTDVLTGAKYISFAEGVEQGLIRFVGDDCKKALYDAIEARQVRPGLCKTAGLKLVYSPLNGSGLVPVTHVLNDMGITDITIVPEQEYPNGYFTTCSYPNPEIFEALKLGLELATKTGADLMLATDPDADRVGIAMKCPDGSYELVSGNEMGVLLLDYICAGRIEKGTMPKNPVAVKSIVSTPLADAIAAHYGVEMRNVLTGFKWIGDQIANLEAAGEVDRFIFGFEESYGYLAGPYVRDKDAIIGSMLIC
;
A
#
# COMPACT_ATOMS: atom_id res chain seq x y z
N THR A 1 16.07 -13.28 -3.27
CA THR A 1 17.51 -13.00 -3.44
C THR A 1 17.86 -13.00 -4.92
N ASP A 2 18.90 -12.26 -5.31
CA ASP A 2 19.34 -12.20 -6.72
C ASP A 2 19.78 -13.58 -7.23
N ASP A 3 20.37 -14.42 -6.37
CA ASP A 3 20.73 -15.81 -6.72
C ASP A 3 19.49 -16.65 -7.05
N ALA A 4 18.41 -16.54 -6.28
CA ALA A 4 17.16 -17.25 -6.57
C ALA A 4 16.53 -16.77 -7.88
N ALA A 5 16.57 -15.47 -8.15
CA ALA A 5 16.10 -14.89 -9.39
C ALA A 5 16.91 -15.38 -10.60
N ALA A 6 18.23 -15.52 -10.48
CA ALA A 6 19.09 -16.05 -11.51
C ALA A 6 18.75 -17.52 -11.84
N ILE A 7 18.50 -18.36 -10.83
CA ILE A 7 18.10 -19.76 -11.01
C ILE A 7 16.75 -19.84 -11.78
N VAL A 8 15.79 -19.03 -11.40
CA VAL A 8 14.48 -18.98 -12.09
C VAL A 8 14.64 -18.48 -13.52
N TYR A 9 15.47 -17.46 -13.75
CA TYR A 9 15.74 -16.93 -15.08
C TYR A 9 16.38 -17.98 -15.99
N ASP A 10 17.34 -18.75 -15.46
CA ASP A 10 17.98 -19.85 -16.22
C ASP A 10 16.97 -20.93 -16.64
N GLU A 11 15.97 -21.23 -15.81
CA GLU A 11 14.90 -22.18 -16.20
C GLU A 11 13.94 -21.57 -17.23
N ILE A 12 13.64 -20.28 -17.13
CA ILE A 12 12.85 -19.55 -18.14
C ILE A 12 13.53 -19.61 -19.50
N GLN A 13 14.86 -19.39 -19.58
CA GLN A 13 15.62 -19.45 -20.84
C GLN A 13 15.60 -20.83 -21.51
N LYS A 14 15.41 -21.91 -20.75
CA LYS A 14 15.32 -23.30 -21.26
C LYS A 14 13.91 -23.64 -21.74
N THR A 15 12.91 -22.81 -21.43
CA THR A 15 11.51 -23.10 -21.73
C THR A 15 11.08 -22.38 -23.00
N ASP A 16 10.57 -23.12 -23.99
CA ASP A 16 10.00 -22.53 -25.20
C ASP A 16 8.78 -21.67 -24.83
N VAL A 17 8.76 -20.42 -25.27
CA VAL A 17 7.75 -19.41 -24.86
C VAL A 17 6.33 -19.80 -25.32
N LEU A 18 6.21 -20.49 -26.47
CA LEU A 18 4.92 -20.81 -27.06
C LEU A 18 4.44 -22.24 -26.71
N THR A 19 5.36 -23.19 -26.58
CA THR A 19 5.03 -24.61 -26.45
C THR A 19 5.54 -25.26 -25.16
N GLY A 20 6.41 -24.59 -24.41
CA GLY A 20 7.08 -25.16 -23.24
C GLY A 20 6.22 -25.17 -21.96
N ALA A 21 5.13 -24.41 -21.91
CA ALA A 21 4.25 -24.39 -20.74
C ALA A 21 3.42 -25.67 -20.64
N LYS A 22 3.39 -26.25 -19.44
CA LYS A 22 2.53 -27.40 -19.12
C LYS A 22 1.23 -26.88 -18.49
N TYR A 23 0.11 -27.44 -18.91
CA TYR A 23 -1.21 -27.05 -18.43
C TYR A 23 -1.93 -28.21 -17.80
N ILE A 24 -2.76 -27.89 -16.82
CA ILE A 24 -3.86 -28.72 -16.35
C ILE A 24 -5.10 -27.85 -16.29
N SER A 25 -6.28 -28.44 -16.27
CA SER A 25 -7.49 -27.67 -16.05
C SER A 25 -7.53 -27.10 -14.61
N PHE A 26 -8.26 -26.02 -14.42
CA PHE A 26 -8.45 -25.46 -13.08
C PHE A 26 -9.06 -26.49 -12.12
N ALA A 27 -10.07 -27.24 -12.58
CA ALA A 27 -10.73 -28.27 -11.79
C ALA A 27 -9.75 -29.36 -11.33
N GLU A 28 -8.93 -29.89 -12.26
CA GLU A 28 -7.89 -30.87 -11.93
C GLU A 28 -6.86 -30.29 -10.95
N GLY A 29 -6.46 -29.01 -11.12
CA GLY A 29 -5.53 -28.35 -10.22
C GLY A 29 -6.05 -28.25 -8.78
N VAL A 30 -7.36 -27.97 -8.63
CA VAL A 30 -8.04 -27.95 -7.32
C VAL A 30 -8.17 -29.36 -6.76
N GLU A 31 -8.61 -30.34 -7.55
CA GLU A 31 -8.78 -31.74 -7.13
C GLU A 31 -7.43 -32.37 -6.68
N GLN A 32 -6.34 -32.09 -7.39
CA GLN A 32 -5.01 -32.55 -7.04
C GLN A 32 -4.33 -31.75 -5.93
N GLY A 33 -5.00 -30.69 -5.41
CA GLY A 33 -4.46 -29.82 -4.36
C GLY A 33 -3.28 -28.93 -4.81
N LEU A 34 -3.06 -28.78 -6.11
CA LEU A 34 -2.08 -27.87 -6.69
C LEU A 34 -2.56 -26.42 -6.66
N ILE A 35 -3.88 -26.21 -6.70
CA ILE A 35 -4.54 -24.91 -6.51
C ILE A 35 -5.27 -24.96 -5.20
N ARG A 36 -4.97 -23.99 -4.32
CA ARG A 36 -5.63 -23.84 -3.02
C ARG A 36 -6.10 -22.39 -2.86
N PHE A 37 -7.28 -22.21 -2.32
CA PHE A 37 -7.77 -20.90 -1.95
C PHE A 37 -7.21 -20.49 -0.59
N VAL A 38 -6.90 -19.21 -0.47
CA VAL A 38 -6.48 -18.61 0.81
C VAL A 38 -7.67 -18.65 1.79
N GLY A 39 -7.45 -19.23 2.97
CA GLY A 39 -8.45 -19.34 4.02
C GLY A 39 -8.68 -18.04 4.79
N ASP A 40 -9.75 -18.00 5.58
CA ASP A 40 -10.10 -16.84 6.40
C ASP A 40 -9.11 -16.61 7.54
N ASP A 41 -8.41 -17.63 7.98
CA ASP A 41 -7.30 -17.56 8.94
C ASP A 41 -6.14 -16.72 8.41
N CYS A 42 -5.77 -16.90 7.15
CA CYS A 42 -4.71 -16.12 6.51
C CYS A 42 -5.15 -14.66 6.31
N LYS A 43 -6.39 -14.43 5.86
CA LYS A 43 -6.96 -13.07 5.74
C LYS A 43 -6.96 -12.35 7.08
N LYS A 44 -7.46 -13.05 8.12
CA LYS A 44 -7.48 -12.50 9.47
C LYS A 44 -6.07 -12.14 9.97
N ALA A 45 -5.09 -13.01 9.75
CA ALA A 45 -3.71 -12.73 10.15
C ALA A 45 -3.16 -11.47 9.47
N LEU A 46 -3.49 -11.23 8.18
CA LEU A 46 -3.12 -10.00 7.47
C LEU A 46 -3.81 -8.79 8.08
N TYR A 47 -5.13 -8.84 8.29
CA TYR A 47 -5.89 -7.71 8.84
C TYR A 47 -5.43 -7.37 10.26
N ASP A 48 -5.26 -8.37 11.13
CA ASP A 48 -4.73 -8.18 12.49
C ASP A 48 -3.33 -7.49 12.46
N ALA A 49 -2.47 -7.89 11.51
CA ALA A 49 -1.14 -7.30 11.36
C ALA A 49 -1.20 -5.83 10.91
N ILE A 50 -2.10 -5.48 10.00
CA ILE A 50 -2.31 -4.11 9.52
C ILE A 50 -2.92 -3.25 10.63
N GLU A 51 -4.01 -3.70 11.23
CA GLU A 51 -4.74 -2.95 12.26
C GLU A 51 -3.92 -2.68 13.50
N ALA A 52 -3.02 -3.60 13.87
CA ALA A 52 -2.04 -3.39 14.94
C ALA A 52 -1.08 -2.22 14.69
N ARG A 53 -1.07 -1.64 13.49
CA ARG A 53 -0.24 -0.49 13.11
C ARG A 53 -0.99 0.84 13.17
N GLN A 54 -2.27 0.85 13.56
CA GLN A 54 -2.99 2.09 13.80
C GLN A 54 -2.25 2.95 14.82
N VAL A 55 -1.95 4.19 14.44
CA VAL A 55 -1.21 5.12 15.31
C VAL A 55 -2.14 5.76 16.35
N ARG A 56 -3.37 6.09 15.94
CA ARG A 56 -4.41 6.68 16.80
C ARG A 56 -5.72 5.90 16.69
N PRO A 57 -5.81 4.69 17.29
CA PRO A 57 -7.01 3.86 17.21
C PRO A 57 -8.27 4.59 17.66
N GLY A 58 -9.34 4.46 16.90
CA GLY A 58 -10.65 5.04 17.20
C GLY A 58 -10.85 6.49 16.71
N LEU A 59 -9.83 7.16 16.19
CA LEU A 59 -9.95 8.52 15.65
C LEU A 59 -11.01 8.60 14.55
N CYS A 60 -10.99 7.68 13.62
CA CYS A 60 -11.88 7.67 12.45
C CYS A 60 -13.37 7.45 12.80
N LYS A 61 -13.69 6.85 13.95
CA LYS A 61 -15.08 6.60 14.37
C LYS A 61 -15.90 7.87 14.54
N THR A 62 -15.26 9.00 14.77
CA THR A 62 -15.91 10.29 15.01
C THR A 62 -15.57 11.32 13.94
N ALA A 63 -14.70 11.00 12.99
CA ALA A 63 -14.24 11.94 11.97
C ALA A 63 -15.32 12.26 10.92
N GLY A 64 -16.23 11.31 10.63
CA GLY A 64 -17.28 11.49 9.61
C GLY A 64 -16.71 11.64 8.20
N LEU A 65 -15.56 11.04 7.93
CA LEU A 65 -14.87 11.12 6.62
C LEU A 65 -15.73 10.50 5.52
N LYS A 66 -15.96 11.24 4.46
CA LYS A 66 -16.62 10.78 3.23
C LYS A 66 -15.56 10.44 2.19
N LEU A 67 -15.53 9.20 1.79
CA LEU A 67 -14.50 8.66 0.90
C LEU A 67 -15.11 8.18 -0.42
N VAL A 68 -14.47 8.53 -1.54
CA VAL A 68 -14.61 7.81 -2.79
C VAL A 68 -13.40 6.90 -2.95
N TYR A 69 -13.64 5.63 -3.27
CA TYR A 69 -12.56 4.65 -3.46
C TYR A 69 -12.66 3.94 -4.82
N SER A 70 -11.52 3.84 -5.49
CA SER A 70 -11.36 3.02 -6.69
C SER A 70 -10.26 1.98 -6.50
N PRO A 71 -10.55 0.68 -6.64
CA PRO A 71 -9.54 -0.38 -6.72
C PRO A 71 -8.90 -0.49 -8.11
N LEU A 72 -9.21 0.40 -9.05
CA LEU A 72 -8.74 0.39 -10.46
C LEU A 72 -8.87 -0.99 -11.12
N ASN A 73 -10.02 -1.66 -10.95
CA ASN A 73 -10.29 -3.02 -11.41
C ASN A 73 -9.31 -4.08 -10.87
N GLY A 74 -8.76 -3.86 -9.69
CA GLY A 74 -7.76 -4.70 -9.05
C GLY A 74 -8.27 -5.46 -7.81
N SER A 75 -7.33 -5.96 -7.02
CA SER A 75 -7.57 -6.82 -5.85
C SER A 75 -7.86 -6.06 -4.56
N GLY A 76 -7.67 -4.72 -4.53
CA GLY A 76 -7.77 -3.90 -3.33
C GLY A 76 -9.18 -3.74 -2.74
N LEU A 77 -10.26 -3.99 -3.51
CA LEU A 77 -11.62 -3.74 -3.08
C LEU A 77 -11.94 -4.32 -1.69
N VAL A 78 -11.78 -5.61 -1.54
CA VAL A 78 -12.17 -6.31 -0.30
C VAL A 78 -11.27 -5.94 0.88
N PRO A 79 -9.94 -6.03 0.80
CA PRO A 79 -9.10 -5.77 1.96
C PRO A 79 -9.08 -4.29 2.38
N VAL A 80 -9.09 -3.34 1.45
CA VAL A 80 -9.11 -1.90 1.79
C VAL A 80 -10.42 -1.53 2.46
N THR A 81 -11.56 -1.92 1.87
CA THR A 81 -12.86 -1.61 2.47
C THR A 81 -13.07 -2.29 3.82
N HIS A 82 -12.56 -3.51 4.00
CA HIS A 82 -12.59 -4.20 5.29
C HIS A 82 -11.88 -3.39 6.36
N VAL A 83 -10.60 -3.10 6.16
CA VAL A 83 -9.78 -2.37 7.15
C VAL A 83 -10.35 -0.97 7.44
N LEU A 84 -10.80 -0.24 6.43
CA LEU A 84 -11.38 1.10 6.62
C LEU A 84 -12.70 1.05 7.41
N ASN A 85 -13.57 0.06 7.15
CA ASN A 85 -14.80 -0.13 7.91
C ASN A 85 -14.53 -0.46 9.38
N ASP A 86 -13.56 -1.34 9.66
CA ASP A 86 -13.18 -1.72 11.04
C ASP A 86 -12.60 -0.53 11.81
N MET A 87 -11.93 0.40 11.12
CA MET A 87 -11.50 1.67 11.71
C MET A 87 -12.67 2.63 12.02
N GLY A 88 -13.83 2.43 11.40
CA GLY A 88 -15.01 3.28 11.55
C GLY A 88 -15.27 4.24 10.38
N ILE A 89 -14.57 4.08 9.25
CA ILE A 89 -14.85 4.82 8.02
C ILE A 89 -15.88 3.99 7.23
N THR A 90 -17.16 4.37 7.32
CA THR A 90 -18.27 3.63 6.74
C THR A 90 -18.94 4.35 5.58
N ASP A 91 -18.67 5.64 5.37
CA ASP A 91 -19.18 6.42 4.24
C ASP A 91 -18.20 6.31 3.06
N ILE A 92 -18.16 5.12 2.45
CA ILE A 92 -17.29 4.78 1.32
C ILE A 92 -18.14 4.58 0.07
N THR A 93 -17.96 5.43 -0.93
CA THR A 93 -18.57 5.28 -2.26
C THR A 93 -17.54 4.67 -3.23
N ILE A 94 -17.82 3.49 -3.75
CA ILE A 94 -16.94 2.82 -4.72
C ILE A 94 -17.21 3.35 -6.13
N VAL A 95 -16.17 3.50 -6.96
CA VAL A 95 -16.29 3.83 -8.39
C VAL A 95 -16.84 2.60 -9.11
N PRO A 96 -18.11 2.61 -9.61
CA PRO A 96 -18.79 1.38 -10.07
C PRO A 96 -18.08 0.72 -11.27
N GLU A 97 -17.54 1.53 -12.19
CA GLU A 97 -16.88 1.05 -13.41
C GLU A 97 -15.52 0.39 -13.13
N GLN A 98 -14.95 0.65 -11.96
CA GLN A 98 -13.64 0.16 -11.55
C GLN A 98 -13.68 -0.77 -10.33
N GLU A 99 -14.88 -1.13 -9.87
CA GLU A 99 -15.09 -1.91 -8.64
C GLU A 99 -14.51 -3.33 -8.71
N TYR A 100 -14.84 -4.05 -9.78
CA TYR A 100 -14.48 -5.47 -9.88
C TYR A 100 -13.25 -5.69 -10.78
N PRO A 101 -12.44 -6.73 -10.51
CA PRO A 101 -11.32 -7.09 -11.34
C PRO A 101 -11.68 -7.24 -12.81
N ASN A 102 -10.95 -6.52 -13.67
CA ASN A 102 -11.14 -6.59 -15.12
C ASN A 102 -9.78 -6.44 -15.82
N GLY A 103 -9.22 -7.56 -16.29
CA GLY A 103 -7.92 -7.58 -16.96
C GLY A 103 -7.83 -6.83 -18.29
N TYR A 104 -8.97 -6.34 -18.83
CA TYR A 104 -8.96 -5.48 -20.02
C TYR A 104 -8.81 -3.99 -19.68
N PHE A 105 -8.98 -3.58 -18.43
CA PHE A 105 -8.86 -2.20 -17.96
C PHE A 105 -9.57 -1.18 -18.87
N THR A 106 -10.83 -1.47 -19.23
CA THR A 106 -11.60 -0.74 -20.25
C THR A 106 -11.82 0.73 -19.93
N THR A 107 -11.74 1.12 -18.66
CA THR A 107 -11.90 2.51 -18.20
C THR A 107 -10.59 3.23 -17.92
N CYS A 108 -9.47 2.49 -17.91
CA CYS A 108 -8.17 3.02 -17.55
C CYS A 108 -7.04 2.17 -18.19
N SER A 109 -6.48 2.65 -19.30
CA SER A 109 -5.41 1.93 -20.03
C SER A 109 -4.12 1.80 -19.21
N TYR A 110 -3.93 2.65 -18.22
CA TYR A 110 -2.82 2.65 -17.27
C TYR A 110 -3.37 2.74 -15.84
N PRO A 111 -3.64 1.60 -15.18
CA PRO A 111 -4.23 1.58 -13.83
C PRO A 111 -3.16 1.88 -12.77
N ASN A 112 -2.62 3.09 -12.82
CA ASN A 112 -1.59 3.59 -11.91
C ASN A 112 -2.13 4.84 -11.19
N PRO A 113 -2.23 4.84 -9.84
CA PRO A 113 -2.78 5.94 -9.07
C PRO A 113 -1.93 7.24 -9.13
N GLU A 114 -0.76 7.21 -9.74
CA GLU A 114 0.04 8.41 -10.03
C GLU A 114 -0.51 9.23 -11.21
N ILE A 115 -1.32 8.61 -12.07
CA ILE A 115 -1.76 9.17 -13.34
C ILE A 115 -3.16 9.76 -13.18
N PHE A 116 -3.30 11.06 -13.50
CA PHE A 116 -4.56 11.78 -13.39
C PHE A 116 -5.72 11.07 -14.12
N GLU A 117 -5.47 10.54 -15.32
CA GLU A 117 -6.46 9.84 -16.13
C GLU A 117 -7.02 8.59 -15.41
N ALA A 118 -6.21 7.90 -14.62
CA ALA A 118 -6.66 6.76 -13.82
C ALA A 118 -7.63 7.18 -12.72
N LEU A 119 -7.45 8.36 -12.18
CA LEU A 119 -8.25 8.91 -11.08
C LEU A 119 -9.52 9.64 -11.56
N LYS A 120 -9.66 9.90 -12.86
CA LYS A 120 -10.69 10.77 -13.43
C LYS A 120 -12.11 10.38 -12.99
N LEU A 121 -12.50 9.12 -13.15
CA LEU A 121 -13.85 8.65 -12.73
C LEU A 121 -14.07 8.83 -11.23
N GLY A 122 -13.05 8.54 -10.43
CA GLY A 122 -13.10 8.78 -8.99
C GLY A 122 -13.25 10.25 -8.62
N LEU A 123 -12.55 11.15 -9.31
CA LEU A 123 -12.64 12.61 -9.11
C LEU A 123 -14.01 13.16 -9.53
N GLU A 124 -14.58 12.68 -10.64
CA GLU A 124 -15.93 13.02 -11.07
C GLU A 124 -16.98 12.57 -10.03
N LEU A 125 -16.82 11.36 -9.50
CA LEU A 125 -17.69 10.83 -8.45
C LEU A 125 -17.51 11.58 -7.14
N ALA A 126 -16.29 11.88 -6.73
CA ALA A 126 -15.99 12.65 -5.53
C ALA A 126 -16.58 14.06 -5.59
N THR A 127 -16.49 14.72 -6.75
CA THR A 127 -17.12 16.02 -6.99
C THR A 127 -18.65 15.94 -6.87
N LYS A 128 -19.25 14.88 -7.42
CA LYS A 128 -20.70 14.67 -7.40
C LYS A 128 -21.24 14.36 -5.99
N THR A 129 -20.51 13.58 -5.21
CA THR A 129 -20.88 13.17 -3.86
C THR A 129 -20.45 14.16 -2.77
N GLY A 130 -19.52 15.05 -3.12
CA GLY A 130 -18.92 16.00 -2.18
C GLY A 130 -17.98 15.32 -1.17
N ALA A 131 -17.36 14.19 -1.58
CA ALA A 131 -16.42 13.44 -0.73
C ALA A 131 -15.25 14.31 -0.27
N ASP A 132 -14.73 14.04 0.91
CA ASP A 132 -13.57 14.78 1.48
C ASP A 132 -12.26 14.28 0.85
N LEU A 133 -12.23 12.99 0.50
CA LEU A 133 -11.05 12.32 -0.03
C LEU A 133 -11.46 11.36 -1.17
N MET A 134 -10.67 11.31 -2.23
CA MET A 134 -10.67 10.27 -3.25
C MET A 134 -9.40 9.44 -3.11
N LEU A 135 -9.54 8.12 -3.03
CA LEU A 135 -8.47 7.16 -2.85
C LEU A 135 -8.50 6.13 -3.98
N ALA A 136 -7.34 5.78 -4.54
CA ALA A 136 -7.23 4.71 -5.52
C ALA A 136 -6.02 3.83 -5.22
N THR A 137 -6.21 2.51 -5.37
CA THR A 137 -5.12 1.54 -5.35
C THR A 137 -4.87 0.98 -6.75
N ASP A 138 -3.62 0.62 -7.06
CA ASP A 138 -3.32 -0.09 -8.29
C ASP A 138 -3.85 -1.54 -8.26
N PRO A 139 -3.79 -2.28 -9.39
CA PRO A 139 -4.48 -3.58 -9.49
C PRO A 139 -3.99 -4.67 -8.55
N ASP A 140 -2.73 -4.69 -8.16
CA ASP A 140 -2.17 -5.63 -7.18
C ASP A 140 -2.18 -5.08 -5.74
N ALA A 141 -2.73 -3.85 -5.57
CA ALA A 141 -2.93 -3.18 -4.27
C ALA A 141 -1.64 -3.00 -3.48
N ASP A 142 -0.56 -2.65 -4.16
CA ASP A 142 0.72 -2.33 -3.54
C ASP A 142 1.00 -0.82 -3.51
N ARG A 143 0.34 0.00 -4.34
CA ARG A 143 0.40 1.47 -4.35
C ARG A 143 -0.96 2.10 -4.09
N VAL A 144 -0.95 3.26 -3.44
CA VAL A 144 -2.15 4.04 -3.16
C VAL A 144 -1.91 5.52 -3.42
N GLY A 145 -2.75 6.09 -4.27
CA GLY A 145 -2.79 7.53 -4.56
C GLY A 145 -4.06 8.17 -4.04
N ILE A 146 -4.00 9.46 -3.79
CA ILE A 146 -5.14 10.23 -3.30
C ILE A 146 -5.31 11.57 -3.99
N ALA A 147 -6.55 12.06 -3.95
CA ALA A 147 -6.87 13.45 -4.14
C ALA A 147 -7.73 13.96 -2.98
N MET A 148 -7.39 15.09 -2.44
CA MET A 148 -8.10 15.70 -1.33
C MET A 148 -8.90 16.91 -1.79
N LYS A 149 -10.07 17.12 -1.15
CA LYS A 149 -10.93 18.26 -1.41
C LYS A 149 -10.34 19.53 -0.84
N CYS A 150 -10.19 20.55 -1.68
CA CYS A 150 -9.76 21.89 -1.29
C CYS A 150 -10.90 22.75 -0.76
N PRO A 151 -10.62 23.86 -0.05
CA PRO A 151 -11.64 24.77 0.49
C PRO A 151 -12.56 25.38 -0.58
N ASP A 152 -12.09 25.52 -1.81
CA ASP A 152 -12.87 26.02 -2.96
C ASP A 152 -13.75 24.95 -3.62
N GLY A 153 -13.65 23.70 -3.14
CA GLY A 153 -14.38 22.54 -3.66
C GLY A 153 -13.70 21.80 -4.79
N SER A 154 -12.52 22.25 -5.26
CA SER A 154 -11.68 21.52 -6.21
C SER A 154 -11.00 20.33 -5.51
N TYR A 155 -10.34 19.45 -6.30
CA TYR A 155 -9.55 18.35 -5.78
C TYR A 155 -8.10 18.47 -6.23
N GLU A 156 -7.18 18.32 -5.31
CA GLU A 156 -5.75 18.28 -5.58
C GLU A 156 -5.18 16.88 -5.32
N LEU A 157 -4.37 16.41 -6.27
CA LEU A 157 -3.61 15.17 -6.10
C LEU A 157 -2.44 15.41 -5.15
N VAL A 158 -2.24 14.47 -4.23
CA VAL A 158 -1.09 14.45 -3.34
C VAL A 158 -0.05 13.50 -3.92
N SER A 159 1.15 14.01 -4.19
CA SER A 159 2.24 13.18 -4.73
C SER A 159 2.74 12.15 -3.71
N GLY A 160 3.38 11.07 -4.21
CA GLY A 160 3.96 10.05 -3.34
C GLY A 160 5.01 10.60 -2.38
N ASN A 161 5.77 11.61 -2.79
CA ASN A 161 6.70 12.31 -1.91
C ASN A 161 6.01 13.09 -0.79
N GLU A 162 4.98 13.86 -1.11
CA GLU A 162 4.19 14.61 -0.12
C GLU A 162 3.53 13.66 0.87
N MET A 163 2.86 12.62 0.37
CA MET A 163 2.23 11.63 1.24
C MET A 163 3.26 10.87 2.09
N GLY A 164 4.41 10.50 1.53
CA GLY A 164 5.48 9.83 2.27
C GLY A 164 5.98 10.63 3.47
N VAL A 165 6.17 11.94 3.31
CA VAL A 165 6.60 12.81 4.43
C VAL A 165 5.50 13.09 5.42
N LEU A 166 4.25 13.25 4.97
CA LEU A 166 3.08 13.39 5.85
C LEU A 166 2.87 12.16 6.72
N LEU A 167 2.97 10.97 6.13
CA LEU A 167 2.85 9.71 6.87
C LEU A 167 4.02 9.50 7.84
N LEU A 168 5.25 9.83 7.45
CA LEU A 168 6.41 9.76 8.34
C LEU A 168 6.23 10.65 9.57
N ASP A 169 5.83 11.91 9.37
CA ASP A 169 5.55 12.86 10.44
C ASP A 169 4.42 12.35 11.36
N TYR A 170 3.29 11.93 10.76
CA TYR A 170 2.13 11.40 11.49
C TYR A 170 2.48 10.18 12.36
N ILE A 171 3.24 9.22 11.80
CA ILE A 171 3.67 8.01 12.51
C ILE A 171 4.60 8.39 13.66
N CYS A 172 5.59 9.25 13.42
CA CYS A 172 6.54 9.66 14.44
C CYS A 172 5.87 10.42 15.59
N ALA A 173 5.10 11.45 15.26
CA ALA A 173 4.38 12.26 16.25
C ALA A 173 3.42 11.41 17.09
N GLY A 174 2.62 10.58 16.43
CA GLY A 174 1.64 9.76 17.12
C GLY A 174 2.25 8.65 17.97
N ARG A 175 3.33 8.01 17.54
CA ARG A 175 4.05 7.02 18.35
C ARG A 175 4.72 7.63 19.56
N ILE A 176 5.25 8.86 19.44
CA ILE A 176 5.80 9.60 20.60
C ILE A 176 4.67 9.95 21.57
N GLU A 177 3.55 10.51 21.07
CA GLU A 177 2.38 10.83 21.87
C GLU A 177 1.86 9.64 22.70
N LYS A 178 1.85 8.45 22.07
CA LYS A 178 1.37 7.21 22.70
C LYS A 178 2.43 6.44 23.49
N GLY A 179 3.69 6.89 23.46
CA GLY A 179 4.80 6.16 24.11
C GLY A 179 5.12 4.82 23.46
N THR A 180 4.83 4.65 22.15
CA THR A 180 5.04 3.42 21.38
C THR A 180 6.19 3.51 20.39
N MET A 181 6.95 4.62 20.40
CA MET A 181 8.14 4.75 19.59
C MET A 181 9.20 3.76 20.05
N PRO A 182 9.73 2.89 19.18
CA PRO A 182 10.79 1.96 19.57
C PRO A 182 12.09 2.71 19.90
N LYS A 183 12.97 2.04 20.63
CA LYS A 183 14.31 2.57 20.85
C LYS A 183 15.11 2.50 19.53
N ASN A 184 15.80 3.60 19.17
CA ASN A 184 16.54 3.74 17.93
C ASN A 184 15.70 3.40 16.68
N PRO A 185 14.59 4.08 16.44
CA PRO A 185 13.69 3.79 15.33
C PRO A 185 14.38 3.97 13.97
N VAL A 186 13.96 3.17 13.00
CA VAL A 186 14.48 3.18 11.62
C VAL A 186 13.34 3.44 10.64
N ALA A 187 13.54 4.40 9.75
CA ALA A 187 12.74 4.57 8.54
C ALA A 187 13.62 4.38 7.30
N VAL A 188 13.02 3.96 6.19
CA VAL A 188 13.76 3.66 4.96
C VAL A 188 13.07 4.33 3.77
N LYS A 189 13.83 4.95 2.86
CA LYS A 189 13.31 5.50 1.61
C LYS A 189 14.24 5.26 0.43
N SER A 190 13.72 5.36 -0.80
CA SER A 190 14.56 5.38 -2.00
C SER A 190 15.40 6.67 -2.05
N ILE A 191 16.58 6.59 -2.68
CA ILE A 191 17.47 7.76 -2.85
C ILE A 191 16.85 8.87 -3.70
N VAL A 192 15.84 8.56 -4.52
CA VAL A 192 15.13 9.52 -5.38
C VAL A 192 13.90 10.13 -4.68
N SER A 193 13.52 9.60 -3.51
CA SER A 193 12.48 10.22 -2.68
C SER A 193 13.00 11.50 -2.01
N THR A 194 12.07 12.39 -1.69
CA THR A 194 12.38 13.75 -1.20
C THR A 194 13.33 13.77 0.02
N PRO A 195 14.34 14.66 0.03
CA PRO A 195 15.24 14.84 1.18
C PRO A 195 14.53 15.47 2.40
N LEU A 196 13.31 16.00 2.27
CA LEU A 196 12.52 16.48 3.40
C LEU A 196 12.29 15.37 4.44
N ALA A 197 12.19 14.12 3.99
CA ALA A 197 12.06 12.98 4.90
C ALA A 197 13.28 12.80 5.82
N ASP A 198 14.49 13.11 5.35
CA ASP A 198 15.70 13.07 6.19
C ASP A 198 15.62 14.12 7.32
N ALA A 199 15.12 15.32 7.01
CA ALA A 199 14.93 16.39 8.00
C ALA A 199 13.86 16.03 9.04
N ILE A 200 12.73 15.43 8.61
CA ILE A 200 11.67 14.95 9.51
C ILE A 200 12.21 13.84 10.41
N ALA A 201 12.90 12.85 9.84
CA ALA A 201 13.51 11.77 10.61
C ALA A 201 14.49 12.29 11.68
N ALA A 202 15.35 13.24 11.30
CA ALA A 202 16.29 13.87 12.22
C ALA A 202 15.56 14.62 13.36
N HIS A 203 14.46 15.31 13.06
CA HIS A 203 13.63 16.01 14.06
C HIS A 203 13.10 15.04 15.15
N TYR A 204 12.70 13.83 14.75
CA TYR A 204 12.15 12.83 15.66
C TYR A 204 13.19 11.83 16.22
N GLY A 205 14.46 11.98 15.86
CA GLY A 205 15.52 11.05 16.28
C GLY A 205 15.43 9.68 15.63
N VAL A 206 14.88 9.61 14.40
CA VAL A 206 14.74 8.41 13.58
C VAL A 206 15.96 8.25 12.69
N GLU A 207 16.55 7.06 12.64
CA GLU A 207 17.60 6.70 11.66
C GLU A 207 16.95 6.59 10.27
N MET A 208 17.25 7.52 9.36
CA MET A 208 16.81 7.41 7.97
C MET A 208 17.83 6.64 7.15
N ARG A 209 17.40 5.53 6.54
CA ARG A 209 18.21 4.76 5.59
C ARG A 209 17.79 5.07 4.16
N ASN A 210 18.74 5.52 3.35
CA ASN A 210 18.55 5.79 1.93
C ASN A 210 19.04 4.59 1.13
N VAL A 211 18.15 3.98 0.33
CA VAL A 211 18.42 2.78 -0.46
C VAL A 211 18.21 3.04 -1.96
N LEU A 212 18.66 2.13 -2.81
CA LEU A 212 18.39 2.20 -4.24
C LEU A 212 16.88 2.08 -4.51
N THR A 213 16.45 2.56 -5.68
CA THR A 213 15.07 2.47 -6.15
C THR A 213 14.64 1.01 -6.30
N GLY A 214 13.45 0.71 -5.85
CA GLY A 214 12.83 -0.61 -5.81
C GLY A 214 12.64 -1.10 -4.37
N PHE A 215 11.40 -1.40 -4.03
CA PHE A 215 10.99 -1.74 -2.65
C PHE A 215 11.73 -2.97 -2.08
N LYS A 216 12.30 -3.82 -2.97
CA LYS A 216 13.17 -4.93 -2.56
C LYS A 216 14.32 -4.47 -1.63
N TRP A 217 14.84 -3.26 -1.83
CA TRP A 217 15.91 -2.71 -1.00
C TRP A 217 15.42 -2.25 0.37
N ILE A 218 14.17 -1.79 0.45
CA ILE A 218 13.50 -1.53 1.73
C ILE A 218 13.27 -2.86 2.45
N GLY A 219 12.75 -3.87 1.74
CA GLY A 219 12.59 -5.23 2.26
C GLY A 219 13.90 -5.85 2.77
N ASP A 220 15.03 -5.58 2.09
CA ASP A 220 16.37 -6.01 2.52
C ASP A 220 16.80 -5.36 3.84
N GLN A 221 16.50 -4.07 4.04
CA GLN A 221 16.76 -3.40 5.33
C GLN A 221 15.93 -3.99 6.47
N ILE A 222 14.68 -4.38 6.21
CA ILE A 222 13.84 -5.09 7.19
C ILE A 222 14.46 -6.46 7.51
N ALA A 223 14.91 -7.21 6.50
CA ALA A 223 15.54 -8.51 6.70
C ALA A 223 16.85 -8.40 7.50
N ASN A 224 17.65 -7.35 7.26
CA ASN A 224 18.87 -7.08 8.03
C ASN A 224 18.57 -6.77 9.50
N LEU A 225 17.51 -5.99 9.78
CA LEU A 225 17.07 -5.73 11.15
C LEU A 225 16.54 -7.01 11.82
N GLU A 226 15.82 -7.86 11.09
CA GLU A 226 15.34 -9.14 11.58
C GLU A 226 16.50 -10.09 11.94
N ALA A 227 17.50 -10.20 11.05
CA ALA A 227 18.70 -11.00 11.30
C ALA A 227 19.51 -10.52 12.52
N ALA A 228 19.44 -9.21 12.82
CA ALA A 228 20.04 -8.61 14.01
C ALA A 228 19.17 -8.75 15.29
N GLY A 229 17.95 -9.29 15.20
CA GLY A 229 16.98 -9.33 16.31
C GLY A 229 16.40 -7.94 16.66
N GLU A 230 16.42 -7.00 15.73
CA GLU A 230 16.06 -5.59 15.92
C GLU A 230 14.89 -5.14 15.01
N VAL A 231 14.10 -6.08 14.47
CA VAL A 231 13.05 -5.80 13.47
C VAL A 231 12.00 -4.79 13.94
N ASP A 232 11.74 -4.72 15.25
CA ASP A 232 10.80 -3.76 15.85
C ASP A 232 11.25 -2.29 15.73
N ARG A 233 12.51 -2.04 15.36
CA ARG A 233 13.01 -0.69 15.07
C ARG A 233 12.45 -0.14 13.77
N PHE A 234 12.04 -0.99 12.83
CA PHE A 234 11.45 -0.55 11.56
C PHE A 234 10.06 0.03 11.79
N ILE A 235 9.88 1.32 11.51
CA ILE A 235 8.61 2.03 11.71
C ILE A 235 7.90 2.37 10.41
N PHE A 236 8.65 2.70 9.34
CA PHE A 236 8.09 3.12 8.07
C PHE A 236 9.09 2.99 6.92
N GLY A 237 8.59 2.63 5.74
CA GLY A 237 9.32 2.66 4.49
C GLY A 237 8.45 3.18 3.36
N PHE A 238 9.03 3.97 2.42
CA PHE A 238 8.29 4.48 1.29
C PHE A 238 9.14 4.77 0.07
N GLU A 239 8.48 4.81 -1.08
CA GLU A 239 9.01 5.30 -2.35
C GLU A 239 8.14 6.43 -2.89
N GLU A 240 8.73 7.32 -3.68
CA GLU A 240 8.04 8.42 -4.37
C GLU A 240 6.92 7.94 -5.30
N SER A 241 6.98 6.69 -5.74
CA SER A 241 6.01 6.01 -6.60
C SER A 241 4.79 5.46 -5.86
N TYR A 242 4.36 6.12 -4.77
CA TYR A 242 3.13 5.83 -4.03
C TYR A 242 3.11 4.49 -3.28
N GLY A 243 4.29 3.91 -3.04
CA GLY A 243 4.47 2.68 -2.27
C GLY A 243 4.84 2.96 -0.82
N TYR A 244 4.08 2.42 0.13
CA TYR A 244 4.25 2.63 1.57
C TYR A 244 4.20 1.31 2.32
N LEU A 245 4.95 1.23 3.44
CA LEU A 245 4.88 0.10 4.38
C LEU A 245 5.14 0.60 5.81
N ALA A 246 4.29 0.23 6.75
CA ALA A 246 4.49 0.50 8.18
C ALA A 246 4.49 -0.80 8.98
N GLY A 247 5.67 -1.24 9.36
CA GLY A 247 5.88 -2.50 10.08
C GLY A 247 6.40 -3.65 9.23
N PRO A 248 6.95 -4.69 9.84
CA PRO A 248 7.75 -5.71 9.16
C PRO A 248 6.96 -6.97 8.76
N TYR A 249 5.63 -6.94 8.72
CA TYR A 249 4.78 -8.13 8.49
C TYR A 249 4.84 -8.64 7.03
N VAL A 250 5.21 -7.77 6.07
CA VAL A 250 5.52 -8.12 4.68
C VAL A 250 6.85 -7.50 4.25
N ARG A 251 7.35 -7.84 3.07
CA ARG A 251 8.64 -7.33 2.54
C ARG A 251 8.48 -6.47 1.30
N ASP A 252 7.26 -6.14 0.97
CA ASP A 252 6.94 -5.21 -0.12
C ASP A 252 5.96 -4.15 0.38
N LYS A 253 5.74 -3.12 -0.44
CA LYS A 253 4.75 -2.08 -0.21
C LYS A 253 3.35 -2.66 -0.11
N ASP A 254 2.50 -2.02 0.66
CA ASP A 254 1.13 -2.47 0.90
C ASP A 254 0.18 -1.26 0.88
N ALA A 255 -0.68 -1.23 -0.14
CA ALA A 255 -1.67 -0.15 -0.26
C ALA A 255 -2.76 -0.22 0.80
N ILE A 256 -2.99 -1.38 1.43
CA ILE A 256 -4.03 -1.53 2.45
C ILE A 256 -3.59 -0.75 3.70
N ILE A 257 -2.35 -0.95 4.17
CA ILE A 257 -1.82 -0.16 5.29
C ILE A 257 -1.63 1.31 4.91
N GLY A 258 -1.23 1.58 3.65
CA GLY A 258 -1.17 2.94 3.13
C GLY A 258 -2.53 3.63 3.23
N SER A 259 -3.60 2.99 2.75
CA SER A 259 -4.98 3.48 2.83
C SER A 259 -5.43 3.72 4.27
N MET A 260 -5.11 2.78 5.18
CA MET A 260 -5.40 2.89 6.60
C MET A 260 -4.76 4.12 7.25
N LEU A 261 -3.51 4.38 6.94
CA LEU A 261 -2.75 5.47 7.56
C LEU A 261 -3.08 6.84 6.95
N ILE A 262 -3.48 6.88 5.69
CA ILE A 262 -3.91 8.08 4.97
C ILE A 262 -5.25 8.58 5.51
N CYS A 263 -6.19 7.69 5.72
CA CYS A 263 -7.52 8.01 6.26
C CYS A 263 -7.53 8.20 7.78
#